data_86d3ada4b310f1abf15d21bcf0c0ee7d
#
_entry.id   86d3ada4b310f1abf15d21bcf0c0ee7d
#
_cell.length_a   1.000
_cell.length_b   1.000
_cell.length_c   1.000
_cell.angle_alpha   90.00
_cell.angle_beta   90.00
_cell.angle_gamma   90.00
#
_symmetry.space_group_name_H-M   'P 1'
#
loop_
_entity.id
_entity.type
_entity.pdbx_description
1 polymer ?
#
loop_
_entity_poly.entity_id
_entity_poly.type
_entity_poly.pdbx_seq_one_letter_code
_entity_poly.pdbx_strand_id
1 'polypeptide(L)'
;MNQIYIIFLFALLASQYKSSAEGKQISETGIRHSFLVSGKFTALISEDNAVMWKAPGYARDGMVLENGNILLSINNEAREYKKNSTEIIWSYKMDSRNKELGTVNRLPNGNTLVVERGPIPRLLEINEDGKIEVTLPLIPETKNDHMQTRMARKLPTGNYIVPHLLAFKVKEYSPEGKVVREIKTDLEELGGKKARNWPFTAILLPNKNLLVNLTNGNKTVEFNSEGKVAWRCDNSHVNDLFHDPCGGQRLSNGNTIICSYGQRDGKKAKIFEITQNKKIVWEYIDPKVSAHEVHILTTNGKPEKPVLR
;
A
#
# COMPACT_ATOMS: atom_id res chain seq x y z
N MET A 1 17.68 -61.81 36.28
CA MET A 1 16.48 -61.06 35.84
C MET A 1 16.94 -59.71 35.35
N ASN A 2 17.16 -59.59 34.05
CA ASN A 2 17.59 -58.32 33.41
C ASN A 2 16.34 -57.63 32.91
N GLN A 3 16.03 -56.47 33.48
CA GLN A 3 15.00 -55.59 32.93
C GLN A 3 15.59 -54.72 31.83
N ILE A 4 15.08 -54.91 30.60
CA ILE A 4 15.39 -54.09 29.45
C ILE A 4 14.42 -52.89 29.47
N TYR A 5 14.94 -51.67 29.69
CA TYR A 5 14.20 -50.43 29.50
C TYR A 5 14.20 -50.04 28.03
N ILE A 6 13.03 -50.15 27.39
CA ILE A 6 12.82 -49.62 26.02
C ILE A 6 12.49 -48.15 26.16
N ILE A 7 13.43 -47.29 25.76
CA ILE A 7 13.22 -45.84 25.63
C ILE A 7 12.54 -45.59 24.31
N PHE A 8 11.24 -45.21 24.32
CA PHE A 8 10.53 -44.71 23.17
C PHE A 8 10.95 -43.25 22.94
N LEU A 9 11.77 -43.05 21.90
CA LEU A 9 12.11 -41.71 21.40
C LEU A 9 10.95 -41.23 20.52
N PHE A 10 10.04 -40.39 21.06
CA PHE A 10 9.07 -39.66 20.25
C PHE A 10 9.80 -38.55 19.48
N ALA A 11 10.17 -38.83 18.24
CA ALA A 11 10.57 -37.76 17.30
C ALA A 11 9.33 -36.99 16.91
N LEU A 12 9.13 -35.81 17.50
CA LEU A 12 8.17 -34.80 17.02
C LEU A 12 8.66 -34.32 15.64
N LEU A 13 8.18 -34.92 14.59
CA LEU A 13 8.23 -34.35 13.23
C LEU A 13 7.26 -33.15 13.20
N ALA A 14 7.77 -31.96 13.52
CA ALA A 14 7.12 -30.72 13.14
C ALA A 14 7.15 -30.67 11.61
N SER A 15 6.10 -31.17 10.96
CA SER A 15 5.88 -30.95 9.54
C SER A 15 5.63 -29.44 9.36
N GLN A 16 6.69 -28.72 8.97
CA GLN A 16 6.53 -27.41 8.40
C GLN A 16 5.71 -27.59 7.14
N TYR A 17 4.44 -27.24 7.20
CA TYR A 17 3.63 -27.03 6.01
C TYR A 17 4.26 -25.87 5.25
N LYS A 18 5.23 -26.16 4.37
CA LYS A 18 5.55 -25.26 3.26
C LYS A 18 4.35 -25.34 2.33
N SER A 19 3.39 -24.41 2.54
CA SER A 19 2.40 -24.14 1.53
C SER A 19 3.18 -23.82 0.25
N SER A 20 3.05 -24.65 -0.78
CA SER A 20 3.62 -24.37 -2.07
C SER A 20 3.10 -23.01 -2.52
N ALA A 21 3.98 -22.05 -2.69
CA ALA A 21 3.61 -20.72 -3.14
C ALA A 21 3.00 -20.88 -4.55
N GLU A 22 1.72 -20.50 -4.69
CA GLU A 22 1.12 -20.37 -6.02
C GLU A 22 1.61 -19.12 -6.73
N GLY A 23 2.12 -18.13 -5.96
CA GLY A 23 2.71 -16.91 -6.45
C GLY A 23 4.11 -17.12 -7.02
N LYS A 24 4.46 -16.38 -8.07
CA LYS A 24 5.81 -16.38 -8.64
C LYS A 24 6.29 -14.98 -8.96
N GLN A 25 7.56 -14.75 -8.72
CA GLN A 25 8.29 -13.58 -9.16
C GLN A 25 9.02 -13.89 -10.47
N ILE A 26 8.92 -13.00 -11.44
CA ILE A 26 9.58 -13.09 -12.75
C ILE A 26 10.45 -11.85 -12.92
N SER A 27 11.72 -12.07 -13.29
CA SER A 27 12.66 -11.01 -13.65
C SER A 27 13.76 -11.56 -14.53
N GLU A 28 14.03 -10.92 -15.66
CA GLU A 28 15.13 -11.26 -16.56
C GLU A 28 16.51 -10.99 -15.93
N THR A 29 16.57 -10.03 -15.00
CA THR A 29 17.81 -9.61 -14.35
C THR A 29 18.01 -10.23 -12.96
N GLY A 30 17.14 -11.17 -12.57
CA GLY A 30 17.23 -11.86 -11.28
C GLY A 30 16.77 -11.03 -10.08
N ILE A 31 15.99 -9.96 -10.29
CA ILE A 31 15.40 -9.19 -9.18
C ILE A 31 14.45 -10.07 -8.39
N ARG A 32 14.57 -10.03 -7.07
CA ARG A 32 13.68 -10.67 -6.10
C ARG A 32 13.34 -9.68 -5.00
N HIS A 33 12.08 -9.64 -4.61
CA HIS A 33 11.63 -8.82 -3.49
C HIS A 33 11.02 -9.66 -2.39
N SER A 34 11.28 -9.27 -1.12
CA SER A 34 10.37 -9.60 -0.04
C SER A 34 9.44 -8.42 0.19
N PHE A 35 8.15 -8.69 0.43
CA PHE A 35 7.16 -7.62 0.53
C PHE A 35 5.93 -8.04 1.32
N LEU A 36 5.27 -7.04 1.91
CA LEU A 36 3.89 -7.15 2.39
C LEU A 36 2.96 -6.71 1.26
N VAL A 37 2.02 -7.56 0.88
CA VAL A 37 0.91 -7.20 0.00
C VAL A 37 -0.37 -7.02 0.83
N SER A 38 -1.08 -5.91 0.64
CA SER A 38 -2.40 -5.65 1.23
C SER A 38 -3.48 -5.76 0.16
N GLY A 39 -4.57 -6.48 0.46
CA GLY A 39 -5.67 -6.73 -0.46
C GLY A 39 -6.55 -7.88 0.02
N LYS A 40 -7.29 -8.52 -0.89
CA LYS A 40 -8.08 -9.72 -0.55
C LYS A 40 -7.23 -10.85 0.02
N PHE A 41 -6.02 -10.98 -0.48
CA PHE A 41 -4.98 -11.83 0.07
C PHE A 41 -3.92 -10.89 0.67
N THR A 42 -3.93 -10.71 2.00
CA THR A 42 -2.95 -9.89 2.70
C THR A 42 -1.90 -10.81 3.32
N ALA A 43 -0.65 -10.68 2.88
CA ALA A 43 0.42 -11.59 3.29
C ALA A 43 1.81 -10.95 3.18
N LEU A 44 2.73 -11.45 3.99
CA LEU A 44 4.17 -11.21 3.87
C LEU A 44 4.77 -12.31 2.99
N ILE A 45 5.39 -11.92 1.89
CA ILE A 45 5.98 -12.80 0.88
C ILE A 45 7.50 -12.66 0.92
N SER A 46 8.22 -13.79 0.93
CA SER A 46 9.69 -13.80 0.85
C SER A 46 10.19 -13.65 -0.59
N GLU A 47 11.49 -13.40 -0.76
CA GLU A 47 12.15 -13.39 -2.08
C GLU A 47 12.03 -14.73 -2.83
N ASP A 48 11.85 -15.83 -2.10
CA ASP A 48 11.63 -17.18 -2.67
C ASP A 48 10.14 -17.51 -2.86
N ASN A 49 9.26 -16.51 -2.83
CA ASN A 49 7.81 -16.64 -2.97
C ASN A 49 7.10 -17.38 -1.83
N ALA A 50 7.76 -17.67 -0.72
CA ALA A 50 7.12 -18.30 0.42
C ALA A 50 6.21 -17.29 1.15
N VAL A 51 5.02 -17.73 1.55
CA VAL A 51 4.14 -16.95 2.45
C VAL A 51 4.70 -17.09 3.86
N MET A 52 5.32 -16.03 4.36
CA MET A 52 5.93 -15.96 5.68
C MET A 52 4.92 -15.68 6.79
N TRP A 53 3.89 -14.91 6.46
CA TRP A 53 2.78 -14.57 7.34
C TRP A 53 1.55 -14.22 6.52
N LYS A 54 0.37 -14.48 7.07
CA LYS A 54 -0.91 -14.16 6.43
C LYS A 54 -1.86 -13.51 7.43
N ALA A 55 -2.49 -12.41 7.02
CA ALA A 55 -3.51 -11.75 7.81
C ALA A 55 -4.79 -12.57 7.90
N PRO A 56 -5.56 -12.43 9.02
CA PRO A 56 -6.84 -13.12 9.19
C PRO A 56 -7.98 -12.53 8.33
N GLY A 57 -7.72 -11.48 7.54
CA GLY A 57 -8.75 -10.82 6.73
C GLY A 57 -8.19 -9.91 5.64
N TYR A 58 -9.11 -9.20 5.00
CA TYR A 58 -8.82 -8.23 3.95
C TYR A 58 -8.27 -6.92 4.54
N ALA A 59 -7.12 -6.48 4.04
CA ALA A 59 -6.56 -5.17 4.38
C ALA A 59 -6.52 -4.25 3.16
N ARG A 60 -6.77 -2.97 3.38
CA ARG A 60 -6.72 -1.97 2.31
C ARG A 60 -5.37 -1.29 2.23
N ASP A 61 -4.79 -0.96 3.36
CA ASP A 61 -3.45 -0.38 3.51
C ASP A 61 -2.69 -1.15 4.60
N GLY A 62 -1.37 -1.13 4.56
CA GLY A 62 -0.57 -1.81 5.58
C GLY A 62 0.92 -1.60 5.39
N MET A 63 1.66 -1.79 6.45
CA MET A 63 3.12 -1.70 6.46
C MET A 63 3.75 -2.65 7.48
N VAL A 64 4.97 -3.06 7.22
CA VAL A 64 5.83 -3.70 8.22
C VAL A 64 6.59 -2.59 8.94
N LEU A 65 6.52 -2.58 10.26
CA LEU A 65 7.18 -1.62 11.14
C LEU A 65 8.66 -2.01 11.32
N GLU A 66 9.48 -1.09 11.82
CA GLU A 66 10.93 -1.33 12.04
C GLU A 66 11.21 -2.49 13.01
N ASN A 67 10.34 -2.69 14.00
CA ASN A 67 10.41 -3.82 14.93
C ASN A 67 9.94 -5.16 14.33
N GLY A 68 9.47 -5.14 13.07
CA GLY A 68 8.95 -6.28 12.34
C GLY A 68 7.47 -6.58 12.59
N ASN A 69 6.77 -5.81 13.41
CA ASN A 69 5.32 -5.89 13.55
C ASN A 69 4.62 -5.45 12.26
N ILE A 70 3.37 -5.85 12.09
CA ILE A 70 2.61 -5.56 10.88
C ILE A 70 1.40 -4.68 11.24
N LEU A 71 1.37 -3.46 10.73
CA LEU A 71 0.26 -2.54 10.87
C LEU A 71 -0.65 -2.62 9.65
N LEU A 72 -1.94 -2.85 9.84
CA LEU A 72 -2.93 -3.00 8.77
C LEU A 72 -4.19 -2.16 9.02
N SER A 73 -4.77 -1.64 7.94
CA SER A 73 -6.18 -1.25 7.92
C SER A 73 -7.02 -2.47 7.50
N ILE A 74 -7.57 -3.15 8.48
CA ILE A 74 -8.29 -4.40 8.27
C ILE A 74 -9.74 -4.26 8.72
N ASN A 75 -10.70 -4.53 7.83
CA ASN A 75 -12.10 -4.24 8.05
C ASN A 75 -12.30 -2.74 8.38
N ASN A 76 -12.81 -2.41 9.57
CA ASN A 76 -13.04 -1.04 10.04
C ASN A 76 -12.13 -0.69 11.22
N GLU A 77 -10.96 -1.31 11.28
CA GLU A 77 -9.98 -1.12 12.34
C GLU A 77 -8.58 -0.94 11.78
N ALA A 78 -7.77 -0.11 12.45
CA ALA A 78 -6.32 -0.19 12.34
C ALA A 78 -5.83 -1.18 13.39
N ARG A 79 -5.01 -2.14 12.98
CA ARG A 79 -4.47 -3.19 13.88
C ARG A 79 -2.98 -3.35 13.68
N GLU A 80 -2.24 -3.41 14.79
CA GLU A 80 -0.85 -3.82 14.81
C GLU A 80 -0.76 -5.27 15.29
N TYR A 81 -0.22 -6.12 14.44
CA TYR A 81 0.05 -7.52 14.74
C TYR A 81 1.51 -7.68 15.16
N LYS A 82 1.73 -8.47 16.22
CA LYS A 82 3.07 -8.86 16.65
C LYS A 82 3.78 -9.64 15.55
N LYS A 83 5.07 -9.39 15.40
CA LYS A 83 5.92 -10.08 14.44
C LYS A 83 5.72 -11.60 14.47
N ASN A 84 5.55 -12.20 13.29
CA ASN A 84 5.34 -13.64 13.09
C ASN A 84 4.13 -14.22 13.84
N SER A 85 3.15 -13.40 14.20
CA SER A 85 1.97 -13.79 14.96
C SER A 85 0.72 -13.11 14.41
N THR A 86 -0.46 -13.64 14.77
CA THR A 86 -1.76 -12.99 14.58
C THR A 86 -2.27 -12.33 15.85
N GLU A 87 -1.44 -12.25 16.90
CA GLU A 87 -1.71 -11.52 18.14
C GLU A 87 -1.78 -10.02 17.87
N ILE A 88 -2.90 -9.39 18.21
CA ILE A 88 -3.11 -7.96 18.11
C ILE A 88 -2.55 -7.30 19.36
N ILE A 89 -1.57 -6.42 19.21
CA ILE A 89 -0.93 -5.70 20.33
C ILE A 89 -1.37 -4.24 20.43
N TRP A 90 -1.97 -3.71 19.38
CA TRP A 90 -2.59 -2.39 19.35
C TRP A 90 -3.72 -2.38 18.32
N SER A 91 -4.79 -1.63 18.63
CA SER A 91 -5.86 -1.43 17.67
C SER A 91 -6.59 -0.11 17.88
N TYR A 92 -7.13 0.42 16.79
CA TYR A 92 -8.06 1.53 16.78
C TYR A 92 -9.29 1.17 15.97
N LYS A 93 -10.47 1.31 16.56
CA LYS A 93 -11.75 1.08 15.89
C LYS A 93 -12.32 2.40 15.37
N MET A 94 -12.67 2.41 14.10
CA MET A 94 -13.30 3.54 13.42
C MET A 94 -14.60 3.97 14.12
N ASP A 95 -14.91 5.27 14.05
CA ASP A 95 -16.20 5.82 14.50
C ASP A 95 -17.35 5.15 13.75
N SER A 96 -18.35 4.65 14.49
CA SER A 96 -19.49 3.90 13.93
C SER A 96 -20.36 4.69 12.95
N ARG A 97 -20.26 6.01 12.95
CA ARG A 97 -20.95 6.90 12.00
C ARG A 97 -20.27 6.88 10.62
N ASN A 98 -18.98 6.53 10.55
CA ASN A 98 -18.26 6.37 9.31
C ASN A 98 -18.43 4.96 8.73
N LYS A 99 -18.00 4.73 7.49
CA LYS A 99 -18.24 3.50 6.73
C LYS A 99 -17.00 2.67 6.48
N GLU A 100 -15.85 3.31 6.29
CA GLU A 100 -14.62 2.64 5.90
C GLU A 100 -13.39 3.31 6.50
N LEU A 101 -12.41 2.50 6.90
CA LEU A 101 -11.08 2.94 7.26
C LEU A 101 -10.16 2.71 6.05
N GLY A 102 -9.57 3.79 5.51
CA GLY A 102 -8.90 3.79 4.22
C GLY A 102 -7.39 3.78 4.25
N THR A 103 -6.78 4.26 5.32
CA THR A 103 -5.34 4.49 5.44
C THR A 103 -4.86 4.06 6.81
N VAL A 104 -3.67 3.48 6.86
CA VAL A 104 -2.86 3.35 8.08
C VAL A 104 -1.40 3.63 7.76
N ASN A 105 -0.77 4.46 8.58
CA ASN A 105 0.67 4.71 8.46
C ASN A 105 1.25 5.04 9.83
N ARG A 106 2.29 4.33 10.28
CA ARG A 106 3.04 4.69 11.49
C ARG A 106 3.95 5.85 11.18
N LEU A 107 3.84 6.89 11.97
CA LEU A 107 4.61 8.12 11.85
C LEU A 107 5.91 8.04 12.67
N PRO A 108 6.94 8.85 12.35
CA PRO A 108 8.20 8.86 13.09
C PRO A 108 8.06 9.22 14.58
N ASN A 109 7.01 9.94 14.97
CA ASN A 109 6.72 10.28 16.37
C ASN A 109 6.01 9.14 17.14
N GLY A 110 5.80 7.98 16.53
CA GLY A 110 5.09 6.84 17.12
C GLY A 110 3.58 6.84 16.90
N ASN A 111 2.97 7.95 16.52
CA ASN A 111 1.54 8.02 16.22
C ASN A 111 1.18 7.19 15.00
N THR A 112 -0.05 6.74 14.92
CA THR A 112 -0.63 6.10 13.74
C THR A 112 -1.57 7.06 13.04
N LEU A 113 -1.24 7.39 11.78
CA LEU A 113 -2.13 8.10 10.87
C LEU A 113 -3.21 7.15 10.37
N VAL A 114 -4.48 7.54 10.51
CA VAL A 114 -5.64 6.85 9.94
C VAL A 114 -6.54 7.82 9.20
N VAL A 115 -7.26 7.32 8.18
CA VAL A 115 -8.31 8.08 7.50
C VAL A 115 -9.60 7.29 7.53
N GLU A 116 -10.61 7.91 8.11
CA GLU A 116 -11.99 7.41 8.09
C GLU A 116 -12.78 8.08 6.97
N ARG A 117 -13.59 7.31 6.28
CA ARG A 117 -14.48 7.75 5.19
C ARG A 117 -15.92 7.46 5.54
N GLY A 118 -16.81 8.33 5.12
CA GLY A 118 -18.23 8.22 5.42
C GLY A 118 -18.87 9.59 5.57
N PRO A 119 -19.97 9.68 6.31
CA PRO A 119 -20.66 10.95 6.59
C PRO A 119 -19.80 12.00 7.31
N ILE A 120 -18.77 11.58 8.07
CA ILE A 120 -17.88 12.46 8.82
C ILE A 120 -16.42 12.10 8.47
N PRO A 121 -15.99 12.35 7.22
CA PRO A 121 -14.65 11.94 6.77
C PRO A 121 -13.59 12.78 7.49
N ARG A 122 -12.57 12.08 8.02
CA ARG A 122 -11.53 12.73 8.81
C ARG A 122 -10.20 11.97 8.74
N LEU A 123 -9.13 12.70 8.90
CA LEU A 123 -7.78 12.21 9.13
C LEU A 123 -7.47 12.34 10.62
N LEU A 124 -6.88 11.31 11.19
CA LEU A 124 -6.54 11.24 12.61
C LEU A 124 -5.08 10.87 12.79
N GLU A 125 -4.44 11.42 13.83
CA GLU A 125 -3.24 10.83 14.43
C GLU A 125 -3.60 10.28 15.80
N ILE A 126 -3.23 9.03 16.04
CA ILE A 126 -3.58 8.26 17.23
C ILE A 126 -2.28 7.76 17.85
N ASN A 127 -2.08 8.05 19.12
CA ASN A 127 -0.88 7.62 19.85
C ASN A 127 -0.93 6.13 20.24
N GLU A 128 0.13 5.63 20.87
CA GLU A 128 0.27 4.25 21.29
C GLU A 128 -0.78 3.81 22.34
N ASP A 129 -1.30 4.75 23.13
CA ASP A 129 -2.36 4.49 24.11
C ASP A 129 -3.77 4.48 23.48
N GLY A 130 -3.88 4.68 22.15
CA GLY A 130 -5.16 4.75 21.43
C GLY A 130 -5.86 6.11 21.55
N LYS A 131 -5.20 7.16 22.10
CA LYS A 131 -5.76 8.51 22.20
C LYS A 131 -5.57 9.25 20.89
N ILE A 132 -6.64 9.91 20.43
CA ILE A 132 -6.60 10.80 19.25
C ILE A 132 -5.93 12.11 19.67
N GLU A 133 -4.82 12.43 19.03
CA GLU A 133 -4.05 13.66 19.24
C GLU A 133 -4.31 14.71 18.15
N VAL A 134 -4.57 14.25 16.93
CA VAL A 134 -4.93 15.14 15.82
C VAL A 134 -6.23 14.67 15.19
N THR A 135 -7.13 15.62 14.94
CA THR A 135 -8.35 15.41 14.14
C THR A 135 -8.41 16.49 13.08
N LEU A 136 -8.38 16.09 11.82
CA LEU A 136 -8.46 16.97 10.67
C LEU A 136 -9.66 16.57 9.83
N PRO A 137 -10.73 17.41 9.78
CA PRO A 137 -11.88 17.17 8.92
C PRO A 137 -11.45 17.18 7.45
N LEU A 138 -11.88 16.18 6.69
CA LEU A 138 -11.67 16.14 5.25
C LEU A 138 -12.91 16.66 4.53
N ILE A 139 -12.70 17.35 3.41
CA ILE A 139 -13.77 17.92 2.58
C ILE A 139 -13.73 17.21 1.23
N PRO A 140 -14.33 15.99 1.12
CA PRO A 140 -14.47 15.31 -0.15
C PRO A 140 -15.60 15.98 -0.96
N GLU A 141 -15.36 16.20 -2.24
CA GLU A 141 -16.36 16.83 -3.13
C GLU A 141 -17.32 15.76 -3.72
N THR A 142 -17.71 14.79 -2.87
CA THR A 142 -18.65 13.71 -3.26
C THR A 142 -19.42 13.20 -2.06
N LYS A 143 -20.67 12.79 -2.30
CA LYS A 143 -21.52 12.07 -1.33
C LYS A 143 -21.32 10.55 -1.35
N ASN A 144 -20.50 10.02 -2.26
CA ASN A 144 -20.19 8.61 -2.32
C ASN A 144 -19.05 8.29 -1.33
N ASP A 145 -19.41 7.78 -0.15
CA ASP A 145 -18.48 7.49 0.95
C ASP A 145 -17.30 6.63 0.50
N HIS A 146 -17.55 5.62 -0.33
CA HIS A 146 -16.52 4.74 -0.86
C HIS A 146 -15.53 5.48 -1.77
N MET A 147 -15.95 6.51 -2.46
CA MET A 147 -15.16 7.22 -3.48
C MET A 147 -14.60 8.56 -2.99
N GLN A 148 -14.55 8.79 -1.68
CA GLN A 148 -14.03 10.04 -1.10
C GLN A 148 -12.51 10.13 -1.25
N THR A 149 -11.77 9.47 -0.38
CA THR A 149 -10.30 9.58 -0.29
C THR A 149 -9.62 8.20 -0.33
N ARG A 150 -8.29 8.20 -0.54
CA ARG A 150 -7.47 6.98 -0.47
C ARG A 150 -6.20 7.27 0.33
N MET A 151 -5.13 6.57 0.04
CA MET A 151 -3.85 6.50 0.76
C MET A 151 -3.29 7.88 1.13
N ALA A 152 -3.70 8.42 2.27
CA ALA A 152 -3.14 9.65 2.80
C ALA A 152 -1.76 9.41 3.43
N ARG A 153 -0.88 10.42 3.35
CA ARG A 153 0.47 10.35 3.96
C ARG A 153 0.81 11.71 4.60
N LYS A 154 1.58 11.66 5.70
CA LYS A 154 2.15 12.86 6.31
C LYS A 154 3.48 13.20 5.66
N LEU A 155 3.67 14.46 5.33
CA LEU A 155 4.92 14.97 4.76
C LEU A 155 5.93 15.33 5.84
N PRO A 156 7.23 15.40 5.50
CA PRO A 156 8.26 15.92 6.43
C PRO A 156 8.00 17.36 6.90
N THR A 157 7.23 18.13 6.14
CA THR A 157 6.80 19.50 6.50
C THR A 157 5.76 19.54 7.62
N GLY A 158 5.17 18.39 7.99
CA GLY A 158 4.03 18.28 8.89
C GLY A 158 2.67 18.30 8.19
N ASN A 159 2.60 18.71 6.92
CA ASN A 159 1.38 18.68 6.11
C ASN A 159 0.96 17.25 5.76
N TYR A 160 -0.27 17.09 5.29
CA TYR A 160 -0.83 15.80 4.88
C TYR A 160 -1.21 15.84 3.41
N ILE A 161 -0.73 14.85 2.63
CA ILE A 161 -1.19 14.62 1.26
C ILE A 161 -2.35 13.64 1.29
N VAL A 162 -3.47 14.03 0.69
CA VAL A 162 -4.69 13.23 0.63
C VAL A 162 -5.22 13.17 -0.80
N PRO A 163 -5.20 11.98 -1.45
CA PRO A 163 -5.86 11.78 -2.72
C PRO A 163 -7.39 11.81 -2.57
N HIS A 164 -8.06 12.65 -3.35
CA HIS A 164 -9.52 12.78 -3.44
C HIS A 164 -10.01 12.26 -4.78
N LEU A 165 -10.62 11.06 -4.77
CA LEU A 165 -10.89 10.31 -6.01
C LEU A 165 -11.80 11.07 -6.98
N LEU A 166 -13.08 11.22 -6.63
CA LEU A 166 -14.07 11.84 -7.53
C LEU A 166 -13.92 13.36 -7.66
N ALA A 167 -13.09 13.98 -6.82
CA ALA A 167 -12.67 15.36 -7.00
C ALA A 167 -11.56 15.50 -8.06
N PHE A 168 -10.95 14.39 -8.52
CA PHE A 168 -9.81 14.39 -9.43
C PHE A 168 -8.65 15.26 -8.92
N LYS A 169 -8.35 15.17 -7.61
CA LYS A 169 -7.35 16.02 -6.97
C LYS A 169 -6.53 15.26 -5.95
N VAL A 170 -5.27 15.63 -5.87
CA VAL A 170 -4.48 15.39 -4.66
C VAL A 170 -4.44 16.71 -3.89
N LYS A 171 -4.91 16.71 -2.65
CA LYS A 171 -4.91 17.89 -1.78
C LYS A 171 -3.82 17.77 -0.73
N GLU A 172 -3.15 18.88 -0.47
CA GLU A 172 -2.23 19.03 0.66
C GLU A 172 -2.91 19.89 1.72
N TYR A 173 -3.02 19.32 2.92
CA TYR A 173 -3.61 19.98 4.08
C TYR A 173 -2.51 20.39 5.07
N SER A 174 -2.62 21.62 5.61
CA SER A 174 -1.79 21.99 6.76
C SER A 174 -2.25 21.23 8.02
N PRO A 175 -1.45 21.22 9.11
CA PRO A 175 -1.86 20.65 10.40
C PRO A 175 -3.15 21.24 10.98
N GLU A 176 -3.48 22.48 10.61
CA GLU A 176 -4.71 23.19 11.02
C GLU A 176 -5.92 22.86 10.14
N GLY A 177 -5.76 21.97 9.14
CA GLY A 177 -6.85 21.53 8.26
C GLY A 177 -7.13 22.44 7.06
N LYS A 178 -6.26 23.40 6.75
CA LYS A 178 -6.39 24.24 5.56
C LYS A 178 -5.81 23.54 4.34
N VAL A 179 -6.53 23.57 3.21
CA VAL A 179 -5.97 23.14 1.93
C VAL A 179 -4.97 24.20 1.47
N VAL A 180 -3.68 23.81 1.41
CA VAL A 180 -2.58 24.71 1.03
C VAL A 180 -2.10 24.50 -0.40
N ARG A 181 -2.40 23.34 -0.99
CA ARG A 181 -2.11 23.01 -2.38
C ARG A 181 -3.09 21.99 -2.94
N GLU A 182 -3.41 22.11 -4.21
CA GLU A 182 -4.17 21.12 -4.97
C GLU A 182 -3.44 20.78 -6.28
N ILE A 183 -3.37 19.48 -6.61
CA ILE A 183 -2.91 18.99 -7.91
C ILE A 183 -4.08 18.32 -8.59
N LYS A 184 -4.47 18.80 -9.77
CA LYS A 184 -5.53 18.22 -10.59
C LYS A 184 -5.00 17.00 -11.36
N THR A 185 -5.81 15.97 -11.45
CA THR A 185 -5.47 14.74 -12.19
C THR A 185 -6.32 14.57 -13.46
N ASP A 186 -7.32 15.42 -13.67
CA ASP A 186 -8.19 15.45 -14.86
C ASP A 186 -7.67 16.38 -15.98
N LEU A 187 -6.34 16.50 -16.10
CA LEU A 187 -5.71 17.32 -17.13
C LEU A 187 -6.04 16.78 -18.54
N GLU A 188 -6.22 17.69 -19.51
CA GLU A 188 -6.54 17.31 -20.90
C GLU A 188 -5.46 16.41 -21.53
N GLU A 189 -4.17 16.69 -21.26
CA GLU A 189 -3.04 15.85 -21.70
C GLU A 189 -3.06 14.42 -21.13
N LEU A 190 -3.85 14.18 -20.07
CA LEU A 190 -4.08 12.86 -19.47
C LEU A 190 -5.42 12.25 -19.91
N GLY A 191 -6.16 12.92 -20.81
CA GLY A 191 -7.47 12.50 -21.33
C GLY A 191 -8.67 13.09 -20.58
N GLY A 192 -8.46 14.13 -19.79
CA GLY A 192 -9.50 14.87 -19.08
C GLY A 192 -10.32 13.99 -18.12
N LYS A 193 -11.52 14.45 -17.77
CA LYS A 193 -12.44 13.72 -16.87
C LYS A 193 -12.90 12.37 -17.43
N LYS A 194 -12.96 12.21 -18.76
CA LYS A 194 -13.38 10.96 -19.41
C LYS A 194 -12.45 9.80 -19.12
N ALA A 195 -11.15 10.08 -18.93
CA ALA A 195 -10.13 9.09 -18.61
C ALA A 195 -10.27 8.53 -17.16
N ARG A 196 -11.14 9.12 -16.32
CA ARG A 196 -11.37 8.70 -14.93
C ARG A 196 -10.06 8.58 -14.13
N ASN A 197 -9.20 9.58 -14.26
CA ASN A 197 -7.90 9.66 -13.60
C ASN A 197 -8.06 9.92 -12.10
N TRP A 198 -8.66 8.97 -11.37
CA TRP A 198 -8.90 9.10 -9.94
C TRP A 198 -7.61 8.83 -9.16
N PRO A 199 -7.08 9.80 -8.39
CA PRO A 199 -5.86 9.58 -7.62
C PRO A 199 -6.09 8.60 -6.48
N PHE A 200 -5.27 7.56 -6.40
CA PHE A 200 -5.37 6.55 -5.34
C PHE A 200 -4.24 6.69 -4.32
N THR A 201 -3.01 6.76 -4.77
CA THR A 201 -1.80 6.94 -3.96
C THR A 201 -1.07 8.17 -4.45
N ALA A 202 -0.50 8.97 -3.55
CA ALA A 202 0.35 10.09 -3.86
C ALA A 202 1.61 10.03 -2.98
N ILE A 203 2.78 9.91 -3.61
CA ILE A 203 4.07 9.72 -2.97
C ILE A 203 4.94 10.94 -3.25
N LEU A 204 5.40 11.63 -2.20
CA LEU A 204 6.38 12.70 -2.35
C LEU A 204 7.76 12.12 -2.66
N LEU A 205 8.32 12.51 -3.80
CA LEU A 205 9.64 12.09 -4.25
C LEU A 205 10.75 13.05 -3.76
N PRO A 206 12.03 12.61 -3.71
CA PRO A 206 13.14 13.46 -3.32
C PRO A 206 13.32 14.74 -4.15
N ASN A 207 12.94 14.69 -5.44
CA ASN A 207 12.92 15.85 -6.34
C ASN A 207 11.70 16.77 -6.15
N LYS A 208 10.89 16.53 -5.09
CA LYS A 208 9.65 17.25 -4.74
C LYS A 208 8.48 17.05 -5.72
N ASN A 209 8.60 16.17 -6.71
CA ASN A 209 7.46 15.74 -7.50
C ASN A 209 6.56 14.82 -6.67
N LEU A 210 5.28 14.72 -7.06
CA LEU A 210 4.35 13.73 -6.56
C LEU A 210 4.16 12.62 -7.58
N LEU A 211 4.48 11.39 -7.22
CA LEU A 211 4.12 10.19 -7.96
C LEU A 211 2.72 9.78 -7.57
N VAL A 212 1.81 9.72 -8.53
CA VAL A 212 0.38 9.46 -8.31
C VAL A 212 -0.08 8.30 -9.16
N ASN A 213 -0.64 7.26 -8.54
CA ASN A 213 -1.35 6.20 -9.25
C ASN A 213 -2.78 6.64 -9.52
N LEU A 214 -3.18 6.61 -10.81
CA LEU A 214 -4.49 7.03 -11.29
C LEU A 214 -5.32 5.79 -11.60
N THR A 215 -6.07 5.33 -10.59
CA THR A 215 -6.98 4.20 -10.72
C THR A 215 -8.07 4.49 -11.76
N ASN A 216 -8.65 3.47 -12.41
CA ASN A 216 -9.49 3.60 -13.59
C ASN A 216 -8.82 4.33 -14.79
N GLY A 217 -7.96 5.31 -14.56
CA GLY A 217 -7.16 5.97 -15.60
C GLY A 217 -6.03 5.08 -16.13
N ASN A 218 -5.73 3.98 -15.46
CA ASN A 218 -4.74 2.95 -15.84
C ASN A 218 -3.37 3.52 -16.17
N LYS A 219 -2.86 4.38 -15.28
CA LYS A 219 -1.52 4.99 -15.40
C LYS A 219 -0.95 5.42 -14.06
N THR A 220 0.34 5.62 -14.03
CA THR A 220 1.05 6.34 -12.98
C THR A 220 1.69 7.59 -13.54
N VAL A 221 1.67 8.69 -12.77
CA VAL A 221 2.09 10.03 -13.24
C VAL A 221 2.92 10.71 -12.16
N GLU A 222 4.02 11.33 -12.55
CA GLU A 222 4.73 12.29 -11.70
C GLU A 222 4.26 13.71 -12.05
N PHE A 223 3.76 14.40 -11.04
CA PHE A 223 3.42 15.82 -11.12
C PHE A 223 4.51 16.65 -10.45
N ASN A 224 4.95 17.72 -11.09
CA ASN A 224 5.86 18.67 -10.46
C ASN A 224 5.14 19.56 -9.43
N SER A 225 5.88 20.48 -8.79
CA SER A 225 5.33 21.40 -7.79
C SER A 225 4.22 22.30 -8.31
N GLU A 226 4.20 22.58 -9.63
CA GLU A 226 3.17 23.39 -10.30
C GLU A 226 1.95 22.57 -10.73
N GLY A 227 1.96 21.24 -10.49
CA GLY A 227 0.90 20.32 -10.92
C GLY A 227 0.93 19.94 -12.40
N LYS A 228 2.04 20.20 -13.10
CA LYS A 228 2.25 19.77 -14.49
C LYS A 228 2.81 18.36 -14.54
N VAL A 229 2.48 17.61 -15.58
CA VAL A 229 3.02 16.27 -15.83
C VAL A 229 4.51 16.35 -16.14
N ALA A 230 5.34 15.77 -15.26
CA ALA A 230 6.78 15.63 -15.46
C ALA A 230 7.16 14.28 -16.08
N TRP A 231 6.41 13.23 -15.76
CA TRP A 231 6.60 11.89 -16.30
C TRP A 231 5.29 11.09 -16.18
N ARG A 232 5.07 10.14 -17.08
CA ARG A 232 3.95 9.21 -17.01
C ARG A 232 4.29 7.84 -17.57
N CYS A 233 3.64 6.81 -17.06
CA CYS A 233 3.62 5.47 -17.63
C CYS A 233 2.18 4.95 -17.67
N ASP A 234 1.78 4.31 -18.75
CA ASP A 234 0.46 3.73 -18.99
C ASP A 234 0.58 2.44 -19.81
N ASN A 235 -0.55 1.84 -20.18
CA ASN A 235 -0.60 0.56 -20.90
C ASN A 235 0.07 0.56 -22.28
N SER A 236 0.32 1.72 -22.90
CA SER A 236 1.09 1.78 -24.14
C SER A 236 2.57 1.44 -23.96
N HIS A 237 3.05 1.42 -22.70
CA HIS A 237 4.45 1.18 -22.35
C HIS A 237 4.68 -0.21 -21.73
N VAL A 238 3.64 -0.86 -21.15
CA VAL A 238 3.80 -2.02 -20.24
C VAL A 238 2.85 -3.19 -20.55
N ASN A 239 2.58 -3.46 -21.81
CA ASN A 239 1.84 -4.65 -22.25
C ASN A 239 0.51 -4.89 -21.51
N ASP A 240 -0.27 -3.84 -21.29
CA ASP A 240 -1.57 -3.90 -20.63
C ASP A 240 -1.52 -4.46 -19.19
N LEU A 241 -0.55 -4.01 -18.40
CA LEU A 241 -0.43 -4.39 -16.98
C LEU A 241 -1.20 -3.47 -16.04
N PHE A 242 -1.49 -2.22 -16.43
CA PHE A 242 -2.28 -1.32 -15.61
C PHE A 242 -3.76 -1.67 -15.69
N HIS A 243 -4.32 -2.15 -14.58
CA HIS A 243 -5.75 -2.32 -14.36
C HIS A 243 -6.08 -1.82 -12.95
N ASP A 244 -6.76 -0.70 -12.86
CA ASP A 244 -7.06 -0.02 -11.61
C ASP A 244 -5.82 0.08 -10.68
N PRO A 245 -4.73 0.76 -11.09
CA PRO A 245 -3.55 0.90 -10.26
C PRO A 245 -3.91 1.61 -8.94
N CYS A 246 -3.54 1.00 -7.83
CA CYS A 246 -3.85 1.47 -6.49
C CYS A 246 -2.58 1.95 -5.78
N GLY A 247 -2.00 1.12 -4.95
CA GLY A 247 -0.79 1.41 -4.20
C GLY A 247 0.48 1.25 -5.01
N GLY A 248 1.59 1.54 -4.37
CA GLY A 248 2.91 1.38 -4.96
C GLY A 248 4.00 2.00 -4.11
N GLN A 249 5.24 1.88 -4.59
CA GLN A 249 6.42 2.37 -3.90
C GLN A 249 7.46 2.86 -4.90
N ARG A 250 8.14 3.97 -4.61
CA ARG A 250 9.37 4.33 -5.28
C ARG A 250 10.53 3.66 -4.56
N LEU A 251 11.30 2.85 -5.27
CA LEU A 251 12.47 2.16 -4.74
C LEU A 251 13.70 3.06 -4.69
N SER A 252 14.69 2.65 -3.91
CA SER A 252 15.96 3.36 -3.73
C SER A 252 16.77 3.51 -5.03
N ASN A 253 16.60 2.58 -5.98
CA ASN A 253 17.21 2.60 -7.31
C ASN A 253 16.48 3.52 -8.31
N GLY A 254 15.39 4.18 -7.90
CA GLY A 254 14.57 5.05 -8.74
C GLY A 254 13.45 4.33 -9.51
N ASN A 255 13.36 3.01 -9.45
CA ASN A 255 12.29 2.26 -10.07
C ASN A 255 10.96 2.42 -9.30
N THR A 256 9.86 2.13 -9.96
CA THR A 256 8.51 2.26 -9.38
C THR A 256 7.82 0.90 -9.33
N ILE A 257 7.37 0.52 -8.13
CA ILE A 257 6.47 -0.62 -7.93
C ILE A 257 5.04 -0.13 -8.06
N ILE A 258 4.19 -0.91 -8.72
CA ILE A 258 2.78 -0.59 -8.98
C ILE A 258 1.92 -1.80 -8.64
N CYS A 259 0.85 -1.57 -7.86
CA CYS A 259 -0.20 -2.55 -7.58
C CYS A 259 -1.31 -2.43 -8.61
N SER A 260 -1.52 -3.46 -9.44
CA SER A 260 -2.59 -3.52 -10.44
C SER A 260 -3.80 -4.25 -9.85
N TYR A 261 -4.55 -3.57 -8.99
CA TYR A 261 -5.68 -4.14 -8.23
C TYR A 261 -6.75 -4.79 -9.12
N GLY A 262 -7.07 -4.16 -10.23
CA GLY A 262 -8.09 -4.60 -11.18
C GLY A 262 -7.65 -5.70 -12.12
N GLN A 263 -6.38 -6.09 -12.15
CA GLN A 263 -5.89 -7.15 -13.04
C GLN A 263 -6.50 -8.51 -12.65
N ARG A 264 -7.42 -9.01 -13.49
CA ARG A 264 -8.16 -10.27 -13.26
C ARG A 264 -7.57 -11.49 -13.97
N ASP A 265 -6.72 -11.27 -14.98
CA ASP A 265 -6.03 -12.36 -15.65
C ASP A 265 -5.04 -13.02 -14.68
N GLY A 266 -5.25 -14.30 -14.37
CA GLY A 266 -4.40 -15.06 -13.45
C GLY A 266 -2.97 -15.29 -13.96
N LYS A 267 -2.70 -15.02 -15.24
CA LYS A 267 -1.39 -15.15 -15.87
C LYS A 267 -0.62 -13.83 -15.94
N LYS A 268 -1.26 -12.69 -15.65
CA LYS A 268 -0.63 -11.36 -15.67
C LYS A 268 -0.24 -10.90 -14.27
N ALA A 269 0.75 -10.03 -14.21
CA ALA A 269 1.26 -9.47 -12.96
C ALA A 269 0.18 -8.71 -12.17
N LYS A 270 0.17 -8.92 -10.86
CA LYS A 270 -0.66 -8.19 -9.88
C LYS A 270 0.12 -7.02 -9.28
N ILE A 271 1.44 -7.17 -9.24
CA ILE A 271 2.39 -6.15 -8.83
C ILE A 271 3.53 -6.21 -9.82
N PHE A 272 4.02 -5.07 -10.26
CA PHE A 272 5.14 -5.01 -11.20
C PHE A 272 6.05 -3.81 -10.93
N GLU A 273 7.31 -3.92 -11.35
CA GLU A 273 8.34 -2.89 -11.25
C GLU A 273 8.69 -2.37 -12.62
N ILE A 274 8.73 -1.05 -12.74
CA ILE A 274 9.17 -0.35 -13.94
C ILE A 274 10.33 0.59 -13.64
N THR A 275 11.24 0.72 -14.60
CA THR A 275 12.30 1.72 -14.59
C THR A 275 11.75 3.10 -14.97
N GLN A 276 12.57 4.16 -14.78
CA GLN A 276 12.28 5.51 -15.28
C GLN A 276 12.05 5.52 -16.81
N ASN A 277 12.72 4.60 -17.54
CA ASN A 277 12.53 4.42 -18.99
C ASN A 277 11.32 3.53 -19.32
N LYS A 278 10.46 3.25 -18.32
CA LYS A 278 9.21 2.49 -18.48
C LYS A 278 9.40 1.02 -18.89
N LYS A 279 10.61 0.47 -18.70
CA LYS A 279 10.87 -0.95 -18.92
C LYS A 279 10.40 -1.73 -17.70
N ILE A 280 9.62 -2.82 -17.92
CA ILE A 280 9.29 -3.80 -16.87
C ILE A 280 10.57 -4.56 -16.55
N VAL A 281 10.90 -4.67 -15.24
CA VAL A 281 12.10 -5.38 -14.78
C VAL A 281 11.78 -6.48 -13.77
N TRP A 282 10.58 -6.44 -13.17
CA TRP A 282 10.10 -7.45 -12.26
C TRP A 282 8.57 -7.50 -12.25
N GLU A 283 8.02 -8.69 -12.06
CA GLU A 283 6.60 -8.99 -12.02
C GLU A 283 6.29 -9.99 -10.91
N TYR A 284 5.18 -9.81 -10.20
CA TYR A 284 4.62 -10.79 -9.29
C TYR A 284 3.25 -11.26 -9.80
N ILE A 285 3.14 -12.54 -10.08
CA ILE A 285 1.94 -13.20 -10.61
C ILE A 285 1.40 -14.14 -9.54
N ASP A 286 0.18 -13.89 -9.07
CA ASP A 286 -0.57 -14.77 -8.17
C ASP A 286 -2.07 -14.53 -8.38
N PRO A 287 -2.84 -15.53 -8.83
CA PRO A 287 -4.27 -15.37 -9.11
C PRO A 287 -5.10 -15.05 -7.85
N LYS A 288 -4.60 -15.34 -6.65
CA LYS A 288 -5.25 -15.03 -5.37
C LYS A 288 -5.12 -13.55 -4.99
N VAL A 289 -4.10 -12.85 -5.53
CA VAL A 289 -3.78 -11.48 -5.17
C VAL A 289 -4.64 -10.49 -5.94
N SER A 290 -5.23 -9.54 -5.21
CA SER A 290 -5.75 -8.27 -5.70
C SER A 290 -5.12 -7.20 -4.83
N ALA A 291 -3.98 -6.66 -5.28
CA ALA A 291 -3.14 -5.79 -4.46
C ALA A 291 -3.70 -4.37 -4.40
N HIS A 292 -4.10 -3.90 -3.20
CA HIS A 292 -4.41 -2.50 -2.96
C HIS A 292 -3.16 -1.70 -2.63
N GLU A 293 -2.24 -2.30 -1.86
CA GLU A 293 -1.00 -1.67 -1.45
C GLU A 293 0.11 -2.72 -1.35
N VAL A 294 1.34 -2.25 -1.43
CA VAL A 294 2.55 -3.05 -1.27
C VAL A 294 3.59 -2.29 -0.43
N HIS A 295 4.31 -3.01 0.39
CA HIS A 295 5.50 -2.52 1.07
C HIS A 295 6.66 -3.45 0.75
N ILE A 296 7.53 -3.03 -0.16
CA ILE A 296 8.78 -3.76 -0.47
C ILE A 296 9.74 -3.58 0.70
N LEU A 297 10.22 -4.69 1.22
CA LEU A 297 11.09 -4.73 2.39
C LEU A 297 12.55 -4.93 2.02
N THR A 298 12.80 -5.84 1.07
CA THR A 298 14.14 -6.11 0.56
C THR A 298 14.12 -6.31 -0.95
N THR A 299 15.26 -6.00 -1.56
CA THR A 299 15.57 -6.34 -2.95
C THR A 299 16.88 -7.11 -2.98
N ASN A 300 16.85 -8.39 -3.41
CA ASN A 300 18.01 -9.27 -3.44
C ASN A 300 18.80 -9.28 -2.11
N GLY A 301 18.09 -9.47 -0.99
CA GLY A 301 18.61 -9.53 0.37
C GLY A 301 18.97 -8.17 0.99
N LYS A 302 18.86 -7.05 0.27
CA LYS A 302 19.18 -5.71 0.77
C LYS A 302 17.90 -4.98 1.18
N PRO A 303 17.82 -4.37 2.38
CA PRO A 303 16.68 -3.57 2.81
C PRO A 303 16.40 -2.38 1.87
N GLU A 304 15.13 -2.16 1.55
CA GLU A 304 14.69 -0.98 0.80
C GLU A 304 14.48 0.21 1.75
N LYS A 305 15.38 1.19 1.65
CA LYS A 305 15.33 2.46 2.41
C LYS A 305 15.85 3.60 1.54
N PRO A 306 15.25 4.83 1.65
CA PRO A 306 14.03 5.14 2.43
C PRO A 306 12.77 4.53 1.83
N VAL A 307 11.76 4.32 2.66
CA VAL A 307 10.46 3.81 2.21
C VAL A 307 9.61 4.97 1.70
N LEU A 308 9.47 5.07 0.36
CA LEU A 308 8.66 6.08 -0.33
C LEU A 308 7.39 5.41 -0.90
N ARG A 309 6.28 5.56 -0.17
CA ARG A 309 5.02 4.89 -0.50
C ARG A 309 3.80 5.70 -0.09
#